data_005e835c47e795383501578205653c91
#
_entry.id   005e835c47e795383501578205653c91
#
_cell.length_a   1.000
_cell.length_b   1.000
_cell.length_c   1.000
_cell.angle_alpha   90.00
_cell.angle_beta   90.00
_cell.angle_gamma   90.00
#
_symmetry.space_group_name_H-M   'P 1'
#
loop_
_entity.id
_entity.type
_entity.pdbx_description
1 polymer ?
#
loop_
_entity_poly.entity_id
_entity_poly.type
_entity_poly.pdbx_seq_one_letter_code
_entity_poly.pdbx_strand_id
1 'polypeptide(L)'
;QIINIDGSGNRLSESLFGPKRVYYVIGKNKIAPDLSSAMDRARNIACPKNAARFNKKTPCVVSDDKKCYDCNSPERICNAILILERPCTGMEVEMVFINEDLGY
;
A
#
# COMPACT_ATOMS: atom_id res chain seq x y z
N GLN A 1 -3.51 -9.55 -8.45
CA GLN A 1 -3.24 -9.40 -7.01
C GLN A 1 -3.15 -7.93 -6.64
N ILE A 2 -3.62 -7.60 -5.45
CA ILE A 2 -3.59 -6.23 -4.91
C ILE A 2 -2.79 -6.26 -3.61
N ILE A 3 -1.81 -5.36 -3.48
CA ILE A 3 -1.10 -5.14 -2.23
C ILE A 3 -1.58 -3.81 -1.64
N ASN A 4 -1.96 -3.84 -0.37
CA ASN A 4 -2.29 -2.64 0.39
C ASN A 4 -1.58 -2.69 1.75
N ILE A 5 -0.91 -1.59 2.12
CA ILE A 5 -0.17 -1.47 3.38
C ILE A 5 -0.80 -0.35 4.20
N ASP A 6 -1.04 -0.62 5.49
CA ASP A 6 -1.74 0.33 6.36
C ASP A 6 -1.12 0.38 7.76
N GLY A 7 -1.31 1.51 8.43
CA GLY A 7 -0.83 1.73 9.78
C GLY A 7 -1.77 1.20 10.86
N SER A 8 -3.06 1.45 10.71
CA SER A 8 -4.09 1.08 11.68
C SER A 8 -4.98 -0.10 11.26
N GLY A 9 -4.95 -0.46 9.98
CA GLY A 9 -5.74 -1.57 9.45
C GLY A 9 -7.18 -1.22 9.05
N ASN A 10 -7.61 0.02 9.25
CA ASN A 10 -8.99 0.44 8.97
C ASN A 10 -9.36 0.30 7.49
N ARG A 11 -8.48 0.70 6.57
CA ARG A 11 -8.72 0.53 5.13
C ARG A 11 -8.65 -0.93 4.69
N LEU A 12 -7.81 -1.73 5.34
CA LEU A 12 -7.67 -3.15 5.04
C LEU A 12 -8.92 -3.93 5.47
N SER A 13 -9.51 -3.60 6.62
CA SER A 13 -10.69 -4.29 7.12
C SER A 13 -11.87 -4.13 6.16
N GLU A 14 -12.07 -2.95 5.60
CA GLU A 14 -13.13 -2.69 4.62
C GLU A 14 -12.88 -3.42 3.29
N SER A 15 -11.64 -3.70 2.97
CA SER A 15 -11.27 -4.49 1.79
C SER A 15 -11.54 -5.99 1.96
N LEU A 16 -11.76 -6.45 3.19
CA LEU A 16 -11.94 -7.86 3.53
C LEU A 16 -13.37 -8.20 3.93
N PHE A 17 -14.03 -7.31 4.65
CA PHE A 17 -15.35 -7.60 5.23
C PHE A 17 -16.16 -6.32 5.42
N GLY A 18 -17.47 -6.39 5.19
CA GLY A 18 -18.42 -5.31 5.38
C GLY A 18 -19.02 -4.84 4.07
N PRO A 19 -18.30 -4.08 3.21
CA PRO A 19 -18.84 -3.64 1.94
C PRO A 19 -19.20 -4.80 1.00
N LYS A 20 -20.25 -4.64 0.21
CA LYS A 20 -20.58 -5.60 -0.86
C LYS A 20 -19.68 -5.42 -2.08
N ARG A 21 -19.18 -4.21 -2.30
CA ARG A 21 -18.31 -3.86 -3.41
C ARG A 21 -17.21 -2.90 -2.96
N VAL A 22 -16.00 -3.17 -3.43
CA VAL A 22 -14.81 -2.32 -3.22
C VAL A 22 -14.26 -1.87 -4.56
N TYR A 23 -13.99 -0.58 -4.70
CA TYR A 23 -13.34 0.00 -5.86
C TYR A 23 -11.90 0.35 -5.52
N TYR A 24 -10.96 -0.13 -6.32
CA TYR A 24 -9.56 0.31 -6.28
C TYR A 24 -9.30 1.21 -7.48
N VAL A 25 -9.13 2.49 -7.22
CA VAL A 25 -8.77 3.48 -8.25
C VAL A 25 -7.27 3.67 -8.23
N ILE A 26 -6.59 3.28 -9.30
CA ILE A 26 -5.15 3.11 -9.32
C ILE A 26 -4.55 3.83 -10.52
N GLY A 27 -3.55 4.68 -10.26
CA GLY A 27 -2.71 5.26 -11.32
C GLY A 27 -1.78 4.21 -11.93
N LYS A 28 -1.41 4.41 -13.19
CA LYS A 28 -0.54 3.47 -13.94
C LYS A 28 0.82 3.25 -13.27
N ASN A 29 1.31 4.24 -12.51
CA ASN A 29 2.58 4.16 -11.78
C ASN A 29 2.62 3.07 -10.71
N LYS A 30 1.46 2.53 -10.31
CA LYS A 30 1.35 1.49 -9.27
C LYS A 30 1.29 0.08 -9.80
N ILE A 31 1.23 -0.09 -11.12
CA ILE A 31 1.19 -1.40 -11.75
C ILE A 31 2.59 -2.00 -11.77
N ALA A 32 2.72 -3.23 -11.33
CA ALA A 32 3.97 -3.97 -11.33
C ALA A 32 3.78 -5.33 -12.02
N PRO A 33 4.84 -5.92 -12.60
CA PRO A 33 4.73 -7.15 -13.39
C PRO A 33 4.43 -8.40 -12.54
N ASP A 34 4.80 -8.38 -11.26
CA ASP A 34 4.63 -9.51 -10.35
C ASP A 34 4.48 -9.05 -8.89
N LEU A 35 4.17 -10.01 -8.01
CA LEU A 35 3.96 -9.74 -6.59
C LEU A 35 5.23 -9.20 -5.91
N SER A 36 6.38 -9.75 -6.23
CA SER A 36 7.67 -9.33 -5.64
C SER A 36 7.98 -7.87 -5.98
N SER A 37 7.84 -7.50 -7.25
CA SER A 37 8.04 -6.12 -7.71
C SER A 37 7.02 -5.15 -7.11
N ALA A 38 5.76 -5.59 -6.98
CA ALA A 38 4.72 -4.79 -6.34
C ALA A 38 5.01 -4.56 -4.86
N MET A 39 5.48 -5.58 -4.14
CA MET A 39 5.87 -5.46 -2.74
C MET A 39 7.09 -4.55 -2.57
N ASP A 40 8.10 -4.72 -3.42
CA ASP A 40 9.29 -3.86 -3.43
C ASP A 40 8.90 -2.39 -3.64
N ARG A 41 8.05 -2.14 -4.62
CA ARG A 41 7.53 -0.79 -4.88
C ARG A 41 6.77 -0.22 -3.69
N ALA A 42 5.88 -1.01 -3.09
CA ALA A 42 5.10 -0.58 -1.94
C ALA A 42 6.00 -0.21 -0.75
N ARG A 43 7.01 -1.04 -0.44
CA ARG A 43 7.93 -0.83 0.68
C ARG A 43 8.98 0.25 0.42
N ASN A 44 9.53 0.33 -0.78
CA ASN A 44 10.68 1.20 -1.08
C ASN A 44 10.32 2.51 -1.77
N ILE A 45 9.10 2.66 -2.25
CA ILE A 45 8.62 3.89 -2.90
C ILE A 45 7.43 4.49 -2.15
N ALA A 46 6.33 3.72 -2.04
CA ALA A 46 5.10 4.26 -1.47
C ALA A 46 5.19 4.52 0.03
N CYS A 47 5.70 3.55 0.81
CA CYS A 47 5.81 3.69 2.27
C CYS A 47 6.71 4.85 2.69
N PRO A 48 7.93 5.03 2.16
CA PRO A 48 8.77 6.17 2.51
C PRO A 48 8.14 7.52 2.17
N LYS A 49 7.54 7.64 1.00
CA LYS A 49 6.85 8.88 0.60
C LYS A 49 5.66 9.19 1.51
N ASN A 50 4.88 8.18 1.87
CA ASN A 50 3.74 8.35 2.75
C ASN A 50 4.18 8.70 4.19
N ALA A 51 5.22 8.05 4.70
CA ALA A 51 5.79 8.37 6.00
C ALA A 51 6.33 9.82 6.05
N ALA A 52 7.00 10.25 4.99
CA ALA A 52 7.46 11.64 4.85
C ALA A 52 6.29 12.64 4.84
N ARG A 53 5.20 12.32 4.14
CA ARG A 53 3.98 13.14 4.12
C ARG A 53 3.39 13.36 5.51
N PHE A 54 3.51 12.36 6.39
CA PHE A 54 3.07 12.47 7.79
C PHE A 54 4.16 12.98 8.73
N ASN A 55 5.26 13.51 8.21
CA ASN A 55 6.39 14.03 8.99
C ASN A 55 6.98 13.01 9.97
N LYS A 56 6.96 11.74 9.62
CA LYS A 56 7.55 10.68 10.45
C LYS A 56 9.07 10.70 10.34
N LYS A 57 9.75 10.29 11.42
CA LYS A 57 11.22 10.21 11.49
C LYS A 57 11.70 8.76 11.41
N THR A 58 11.00 7.96 10.63
CA THR A 58 11.40 6.57 10.38
C THR A 58 12.68 6.48 9.55
N PRO A 59 13.44 5.39 9.63
CA PRO A 59 14.68 5.24 8.86
C PRO A 59 14.52 5.49 7.36
N CYS A 60 13.41 5.04 6.76
CA CYS A 60 13.14 5.27 5.34
C CYS A 60 12.90 6.73 4.96
N VAL A 61 12.62 7.61 5.93
CA VAL A 61 12.47 9.05 5.70
C VAL A 61 13.78 9.79 5.93
N VAL A 62 14.51 9.44 7.00
CA VAL A 62 15.72 10.18 7.39
C VAL A 62 16.99 9.69 6.70
N SER A 63 17.02 8.47 6.19
CA SER A 63 18.17 7.93 5.45
C SER A 63 18.34 8.60 4.09
N ASP A 64 19.57 8.60 3.59
CA ASP A 64 19.90 9.19 2.28
C ASP A 64 19.27 8.42 1.13
N ASP A 65 19.19 7.10 1.23
CA ASP A 65 18.67 6.22 0.16
C ASP A 65 17.13 6.16 0.10
N LYS A 66 16.43 6.64 1.15
CA LYS A 66 14.97 6.64 1.23
C LYS A 66 14.34 5.25 1.01
N LYS A 67 15.03 4.19 1.40
CA LYS A 67 14.59 2.80 1.25
C LYS A 67 14.04 2.24 2.56
N CYS A 68 13.26 1.17 2.46
CA CYS A 68 12.72 0.45 3.60
C CYS A 68 13.83 -0.32 4.33
N TYR A 69 13.88 -0.18 5.65
CA TYR A 69 14.80 -0.92 6.54
C TYR A 69 14.06 -1.95 7.38
N ASP A 70 12.79 -2.20 7.10
CA ASP A 70 11.92 -3.06 7.93
C ASP A 70 12.05 -2.73 9.42
N CYS A 71 11.94 -1.46 9.72
CA CYS A 71 12.27 -0.89 11.03
C CYS A 71 11.27 -1.29 12.13
N ASN A 72 11.71 -1.16 13.36
CA ASN A 72 10.86 -1.24 14.55
C ASN A 72 10.68 0.15 15.21
N SER A 73 10.59 1.18 14.38
CA SER A 73 10.38 2.55 14.86
C SER A 73 9.01 2.70 15.52
N PRO A 74 8.89 3.43 16.65
CA PRO A 74 7.60 3.75 17.24
C PRO A 74 6.73 4.62 16.31
N GLU A 75 7.33 5.29 15.33
CA GLU A 75 6.62 6.09 14.32
C GLU A 75 6.26 5.32 13.04
N ARG A 76 6.53 4.01 13.00
CA ARG A 76 6.22 3.16 11.83
C ARG A 76 4.73 3.21 11.50
N ILE A 77 4.41 3.42 10.22
CA ILE A 77 3.04 3.46 9.70
C ILE A 77 2.71 2.32 8.72
N CYS A 78 3.62 1.40 8.48
CA CYS A 78 3.43 0.24 7.62
C CYS A 78 3.33 -1.04 8.46
N ASN A 79 2.27 -1.12 9.28
CA ASN A 79 2.13 -2.15 10.30
C ASN A 79 1.39 -3.40 9.82
N ALA A 80 0.48 -3.23 8.85
CA ALA A 80 -0.33 -4.32 8.32
C ALA A 80 -0.21 -4.36 6.80
N ILE A 81 -0.10 -5.56 6.24
CA ILE A 81 -0.02 -5.80 4.80
C ILE A 81 -1.15 -6.74 4.41
N LEU A 82 -1.95 -6.32 3.45
CA LEU A 82 -2.96 -7.15 2.80
C LEU A 82 -2.45 -7.51 1.40
N ILE A 83 -2.49 -8.79 1.09
CA ILE A 83 -2.35 -9.30 -0.27
C ILE A 83 -3.68 -9.93 -0.65
N LEU A 84 -4.42 -9.27 -1.54
CA LEU A 84 -5.69 -9.77 -2.04
C LEU A 84 -5.45 -10.47 -3.37
N GLU A 85 -5.56 -11.79 -3.38
CA GLU A 85 -5.38 -12.61 -4.57
C GLU A 85 -6.64 -12.64 -5.42
N ARG A 86 -7.80 -12.68 -4.77
CA ARG A 86 -9.15 -12.68 -5.35
C ARG A 86 -10.10 -11.95 -4.43
N PRO A 87 -11.26 -11.50 -4.91
CA PRO A 87 -12.31 -11.00 -4.02
C PRO A 87 -12.68 -12.03 -2.97
N CYS A 88 -12.85 -11.58 -1.73
CA CYS A 88 -13.38 -12.43 -0.68
C CYS A 88 -14.82 -12.87 -1.01
N THR A 89 -15.23 -14.02 -0.48
CA THR A 89 -16.58 -14.54 -0.69
C THR A 89 -17.64 -13.52 -0.24
N GLY A 90 -18.61 -13.26 -1.10
CA GLY A 90 -19.67 -12.28 -0.84
C GLY A 90 -19.30 -10.82 -1.12
N MET A 91 -18.12 -10.57 -1.66
CA MET A 91 -17.64 -9.22 -2.00
C MET A 91 -17.28 -9.15 -3.47
N GLU A 92 -17.59 -8.03 -4.11
CA GLU A 92 -17.13 -7.69 -5.45
C GLU A 92 -15.97 -6.69 -5.37
N VAL A 93 -14.94 -6.91 -6.18
CA VAL A 93 -13.81 -5.97 -6.32
C VAL A 93 -13.74 -5.49 -7.75
N GLU A 94 -13.72 -4.17 -7.92
CA GLU A 94 -13.55 -3.53 -9.21
C GLU A 94 -12.29 -2.68 -9.20
N MET A 95 -11.45 -2.88 -10.23
CA MET A 95 -10.23 -2.12 -10.40
C MET A 95 -10.42 -1.10 -11.51
N VAL A 96 -10.19 0.17 -11.18
CA VAL A 96 -10.24 1.28 -12.12
C VAL A 96 -8.83 1.79 -12.34
N PHE A 97 -8.28 1.55 -13.53
CA PHE A 97 -6.94 1.99 -13.89
C PHE A 97 -7.01 3.36 -14.58
N ILE A 98 -6.26 4.31 -14.05
CA ILE A 98 -6.14 5.65 -14.62
C ILE A 98 -4.79 5.75 -15.34
N ASN A 99 -4.80 6.18 -16.59
CA ASN A 99 -3.59 6.33 -17.41
C ASN A 99 -2.79 7.60 -17.05
N GLU A 100 -2.58 7.81 -15.78
CA GLU A 100 -1.79 8.90 -15.20
C GLU A 100 -1.05 8.40 -13.97
N ASP A 101 0.01 9.09 -13.59
CA ASP A 101 0.70 8.84 -12.33
C ASP A 101 -0.08 9.52 -11.20
N LEU A 102 -0.70 8.71 -10.34
CA LEU A 102 -1.54 9.18 -9.24
C LEU A 102 -1.11 8.56 -7.91
N GLY A 103 -0.93 9.43 -6.91
CA GLY A 103 -0.49 9.03 -5.58
C GLY A 103 0.91 8.41 -5.57
N TYR A 104 1.20 7.66 -4.54
CA TYR A 104 2.54 7.09 -4.31
C TYR A 104 2.69 5.67 -4.82
#